data_90b788b7eb5c5bf162d88d67f830b193
#
_entry.id   90b788b7eb5c5bf162d88d67f830b193
#
_cell.length_a   1.000
_cell.length_b   1.000
_cell.length_c   1.000
_cell.angle_alpha   90.00
_cell.angle_beta   90.00
_cell.angle_gamma   90.00
#
_symmetry.space_group_name_H-M   'P 1'
#
loop_
_entity.id
_entity.type
_entity.pdbx_description
1 polymer ?
#
loop_
_entity_poly.entity_id
_entity_poly.type
_entity_poly.pdbx_seq_one_letter_code
_entity_poly.pdbx_strand_id
1 'polypeptide(L)'
;MAVTKVLHISDVHLEDGFPGVPLKSFINKRIVGLANLHFRRRTVFAEAAQKVEALAAFSKEQGADLVICTGDYTALGTEPEIAYARKIIEPLTHAPLGFFTVPGNHDLYLRDTVEAGWFDQHFGAFMRTEIPEHAVDGVWPPIRGSGSSP
;
A
#
# COMPACT_ATOMS: atom_id res chain seq x y z
N MET A 1 3.08 -17.85 -27.34
CA MET A 1 2.75 -16.55 -26.71
C MET A 1 3.38 -16.55 -25.33
N ALA A 2 4.07 -15.49 -24.96
CA ALA A 2 4.54 -15.32 -23.59
C ALA A 2 3.31 -15.05 -22.69
N VAL A 3 3.23 -15.71 -21.54
CA VAL A 3 2.18 -15.49 -20.54
C VAL A 3 2.75 -14.59 -19.47
N THR A 4 2.13 -13.42 -19.24
CA THR A 4 2.47 -12.53 -18.14
C THR A 4 1.74 -12.99 -16.87
N LYS A 5 2.49 -13.23 -15.81
CA LYS A 5 1.94 -13.59 -14.50
C LYS A 5 1.81 -12.34 -13.63
N VAL A 6 0.61 -12.11 -13.14
CA VAL A 6 0.29 -10.96 -12.27
C VAL A 6 -0.08 -11.46 -10.88
N LEU A 7 0.58 -10.94 -9.85
CA LEU A 7 0.15 -11.09 -8.47
C LEU A 7 -0.70 -9.87 -8.10
N HIS A 8 -1.95 -10.10 -7.73
CA HIS A 8 -2.83 -9.06 -7.18
C HIS A 8 -3.03 -9.27 -5.68
N ILE A 9 -2.83 -8.22 -4.91
CA ILE A 9 -3.02 -8.20 -3.46
C ILE A 9 -3.87 -6.99 -3.06
N SER A 10 -4.54 -7.09 -1.92
CA SER A 10 -5.35 -6.03 -1.33
C SER A 10 -5.48 -6.24 0.17
N ASP A 11 -5.86 -5.20 0.91
CA ASP A 11 -6.29 -5.28 2.32
C ASP A 11 -5.24 -5.91 3.25
N VAL A 12 -3.98 -5.52 3.09
CA VAL A 12 -2.87 -6.06 3.89
C VAL A 12 -2.87 -5.57 5.35
N HIS A 13 -3.41 -4.38 5.61
CA HIS A 13 -3.60 -3.79 6.94
C HIS A 13 -2.40 -3.96 7.87
N LEU A 14 -1.28 -3.38 7.47
CA LEU A 14 -0.03 -3.41 8.23
C LEU A 14 -0.08 -2.42 9.39
N GLU A 15 0.19 -2.91 10.60
CA GLU A 15 0.19 -2.14 11.84
C GLU A 15 1.48 -2.42 12.62
N ASP A 16 2.12 -1.37 13.13
CA ASP A 16 3.34 -1.50 13.96
C ASP A 16 3.13 -1.12 15.43
N GLY A 17 1.87 -1.00 15.88
CA GLY A 17 1.53 -0.61 17.25
C GLY A 17 1.53 0.91 17.49
N PHE A 18 1.53 1.72 16.44
CA PHE A 18 1.45 3.19 16.45
C PHE A 18 2.57 3.91 17.24
N PRO A 19 3.86 3.52 17.13
CA PRO A 19 4.92 4.23 17.81
C PRO A 19 5.00 5.67 17.29
N GLY A 20 5.03 6.64 18.22
CA GLY A 20 5.22 8.05 17.88
C GLY A 20 3.99 8.81 17.38
N VAL A 21 2.82 8.18 17.28
CA VAL A 21 1.59 8.89 16.92
C VAL A 21 1.12 9.74 18.10
N PRO A 22 1.03 11.09 17.99
CA PRO A 22 0.60 11.94 19.07
C PRO A 22 -0.82 11.61 19.53
N LEU A 23 -1.05 11.56 20.86
CA LEU A 23 -2.36 11.24 21.44
C LEU A 23 -3.49 12.13 20.90
N LYS A 24 -3.19 13.40 20.59
CA LYS A 24 -4.15 14.33 19.97
C LYS A 24 -4.63 13.87 18.59
N SER A 25 -3.84 13.09 17.85
CA SER A 25 -4.22 12.55 16.54
C SER A 25 -5.31 11.49 16.65
N PHE A 26 -5.58 10.98 17.85
CA PHE A 26 -6.64 10.02 18.12
C PHE A 26 -7.95 10.67 18.60
N ILE A 27 -7.99 12.03 18.79
CA ILE A 27 -9.20 12.74 19.24
C ILE A 27 -10.13 13.03 18.04
N ASN A 28 -10.42 12.01 17.25
CA ASN A 28 -11.32 12.07 16.10
C ASN A 28 -11.86 10.68 15.81
N LYS A 29 -12.34 10.44 14.59
CA LYS A 29 -12.83 9.10 14.16
C LYS A 29 -11.80 7.97 14.34
N ARG A 30 -10.49 8.27 14.46
CA ARG A 30 -9.44 7.29 14.75
C ARG A 30 -9.64 6.60 16.11
N ILE A 31 -10.24 7.27 17.12
CA ILE A 31 -10.57 6.63 18.41
C ILE A 31 -11.47 5.41 18.23
N VAL A 32 -12.48 5.53 17.37
CA VAL A 32 -13.42 4.43 17.12
C VAL A 32 -12.71 3.30 16.36
N GLY A 33 -11.87 3.66 15.39
CA GLY A 33 -11.02 2.71 14.67
C GLY A 33 -10.05 1.98 15.61
N LEU A 34 -9.35 2.73 16.47
CA LEU A 34 -8.38 2.19 17.44
C LEU A 34 -9.06 1.26 18.47
N ALA A 35 -10.23 1.64 19.00
CA ALA A 35 -10.99 0.80 19.93
C ALA A 35 -11.40 -0.52 19.25
N ASN A 36 -11.91 -0.48 18.02
CA ASN A 36 -12.27 -1.65 17.25
C ASN A 36 -11.05 -2.55 16.95
N LEU A 37 -9.91 -1.92 16.60
CA LEU A 37 -8.63 -2.58 16.36
C LEU A 37 -8.15 -3.30 17.63
N HIS A 38 -8.12 -2.59 18.77
CA HIS A 38 -7.61 -3.10 20.04
C HIS A 38 -8.43 -4.29 20.58
N PHE A 39 -9.77 -4.23 20.46
CA PHE A 39 -10.65 -5.23 21.06
C PHE A 39 -10.99 -6.41 20.15
N ARG A 40 -10.86 -6.29 18.84
CA ARG A 40 -11.34 -7.31 17.90
C ARG A 40 -10.32 -7.86 16.91
N ARG A 41 -9.24 -7.12 16.58
CA ARG A 41 -8.40 -7.44 15.43
C ARG A 41 -6.91 -7.56 15.70
N ARG A 42 -6.44 -7.32 16.93
CA ARG A 42 -5.01 -7.30 17.29
C ARG A 42 -4.25 -8.55 16.87
N THR A 43 -4.85 -9.72 17.01
CA THR A 43 -4.23 -11.00 16.60
C THR A 43 -4.18 -11.17 15.07
N VAL A 44 -5.14 -10.62 14.35
CA VAL A 44 -5.23 -10.75 12.89
C VAL A 44 -4.14 -9.92 12.20
N PHE A 45 -3.86 -8.73 12.74
CA PHE A 45 -2.87 -7.82 12.16
C PHE A 45 -1.43 -8.11 12.59
N ALA A 46 -1.22 -8.74 13.75
CA ALA A 46 0.11 -9.11 14.23
C ALA A 46 0.92 -10.00 13.25
N GLU A 47 0.22 -10.75 12.41
CA GLU A 47 0.83 -11.63 11.41
C GLU A 47 0.88 -11.02 10.00
N ALA A 48 0.37 -9.80 9.81
CA ALA A 48 0.24 -9.21 8.47
C ALA A 48 1.61 -9.03 7.79
N ALA A 49 2.62 -8.57 8.51
CA ALA A 49 3.98 -8.43 7.98
C ALA A 49 4.56 -9.79 7.53
N GLN A 50 4.39 -10.84 8.33
CA GLN A 50 4.84 -12.19 7.99
C GLN A 50 4.11 -12.73 6.74
N LYS A 51 2.82 -12.42 6.61
CA LYS A 51 2.04 -12.80 5.42
C LYS A 51 2.54 -12.09 4.16
N VAL A 52 2.91 -10.82 4.27
CA VAL A 52 3.50 -10.06 3.15
C VAL A 52 4.87 -10.63 2.77
N GLU A 53 5.72 -10.99 3.74
CA GLU A 53 6.98 -11.67 3.47
C GLU A 53 6.77 -13.02 2.75
N ALA A 54 5.80 -13.81 3.20
CA ALA A 54 5.42 -15.07 2.54
C ALA A 54 4.90 -14.83 1.12
N LEU A 55 4.11 -13.77 0.90
CA LEU A 55 3.64 -13.38 -0.43
C LEU A 55 4.79 -12.95 -1.35
N ALA A 56 5.78 -12.24 -0.82
CA ALA A 56 6.97 -11.87 -1.60
C ALA A 56 7.78 -13.10 -2.02
N ALA A 57 7.97 -14.06 -1.11
CA ALA A 57 8.60 -15.33 -1.43
C ALA A 57 7.81 -16.13 -2.48
N PHE A 58 6.50 -16.21 -2.32
CA PHE A 58 5.59 -16.85 -3.28
C PHE A 58 5.63 -16.17 -4.66
N SER A 59 5.59 -14.85 -4.69
CA SER A 59 5.69 -14.06 -5.93
C SER A 59 6.95 -14.42 -6.72
N LYS A 60 8.08 -14.49 -6.03
CA LYS A 60 9.37 -14.88 -6.62
C LYS A 60 9.38 -16.33 -7.08
N GLU A 61 8.89 -17.26 -6.27
CA GLU A 61 8.82 -18.68 -6.59
C GLU A 61 7.94 -18.94 -7.83
N GLN A 62 6.80 -18.27 -7.91
CA GLN A 62 5.89 -18.40 -9.04
C GLN A 62 6.35 -17.63 -10.29
N GLY A 63 7.40 -16.80 -10.16
CA GLY A 63 7.89 -15.96 -11.26
C GLY A 63 6.82 -14.95 -11.68
N ALA A 64 6.26 -14.20 -10.73
CA ALA A 64 5.34 -13.11 -11.04
C ALA A 64 6.10 -12.00 -11.77
N ASP A 65 5.58 -11.59 -12.91
CA ASP A 65 6.15 -10.53 -13.72
C ASP A 65 5.74 -9.14 -13.24
N LEU A 66 4.53 -9.02 -12.68
CA LEU A 66 3.94 -7.78 -12.22
C LEU A 66 3.24 -8.00 -10.89
N VAL A 67 3.35 -7.03 -9.98
CA VAL A 67 2.57 -7.00 -8.74
C VAL A 67 1.64 -5.79 -8.76
N ILE A 68 0.38 -5.98 -8.41
CA ILE A 68 -0.62 -4.93 -8.26
C ILE A 68 -1.17 -4.98 -6.84
N CYS A 69 -1.19 -3.85 -6.15
CA CYS A 69 -1.87 -3.70 -4.87
C CYS A 69 -2.97 -2.65 -4.97
N THR A 70 -4.19 -3.02 -4.59
CA THR A 70 -5.35 -2.13 -4.66
C THR A 70 -5.68 -1.44 -3.34
N GLY A 71 -4.63 -1.20 -2.51
CA GLY A 71 -4.73 -0.38 -1.32
C GLY A 71 -5.10 -1.11 -0.05
N ASP A 72 -5.53 -0.33 0.94
CA ASP A 72 -5.78 -0.72 2.32
C ASP A 72 -4.54 -1.35 2.98
N TYR A 73 -3.43 -0.63 2.84
CA TYR A 73 -2.17 -0.97 3.48
C TYR A 73 -2.19 -0.76 4.99
N THR A 74 -2.97 0.22 5.44
CA THR A 74 -3.02 0.70 6.81
C THR A 74 -4.39 0.46 7.44
N ALA A 75 -4.46 0.62 8.76
CA ALA A 75 -5.73 0.55 9.48
C ALA A 75 -6.34 1.94 9.72
N LEU A 76 -5.52 2.96 9.96
CA LEU A 76 -5.96 4.31 10.34
C LEU A 76 -5.40 5.42 9.43
N GLY A 77 -4.56 5.11 8.45
CA GLY A 77 -3.98 6.07 7.52
C GLY A 77 -3.07 7.09 8.18
N THR A 78 -2.34 6.72 9.24
CA THR A 78 -1.35 7.60 9.85
C THR A 78 -0.04 7.54 9.07
N GLU A 79 0.74 8.63 9.11
CA GLU A 79 2.03 8.67 8.42
C GLU A 79 2.97 7.53 8.85
N PRO A 80 3.15 7.21 10.15
CA PRO A 80 3.98 6.07 10.56
C PRO A 80 3.49 4.72 10.04
N GLU A 81 2.17 4.49 9.96
CA GLU A 81 1.63 3.25 9.37
C GLU A 81 1.96 3.17 7.87
N ILE A 82 1.80 4.26 7.14
CA ILE A 82 2.08 4.33 5.71
C ILE A 82 3.57 4.08 5.45
N ALA A 83 4.47 4.71 6.24
CA ALA A 83 5.91 4.51 6.16
C ALA A 83 6.30 3.05 6.50
N TYR A 84 5.68 2.48 7.53
CA TYR A 84 5.88 1.08 7.90
C TYR A 84 5.40 0.13 6.79
N ALA A 85 4.21 0.34 6.28
CA ALA A 85 3.65 -0.44 5.18
C ALA A 85 4.57 -0.40 3.95
N ARG A 86 5.06 0.79 3.57
CA ARG A 86 6.02 0.95 2.47
C ARG A 86 7.28 0.12 2.67
N LYS A 87 7.80 0.06 3.89
CA LYS A 87 8.98 -0.75 4.23
C LYS A 87 8.69 -2.25 4.09
N ILE A 88 7.55 -2.71 4.61
CA ILE A 88 7.21 -4.15 4.60
C ILE A 88 6.92 -4.66 3.20
N ILE A 89 6.30 -3.87 2.33
CA ILE A 89 6.00 -4.30 0.94
C ILE A 89 7.19 -4.18 -0.01
N GLU A 90 8.31 -3.61 0.42
CA GLU A 90 9.49 -3.37 -0.42
C GLU A 90 9.88 -4.58 -1.29
N PRO A 91 9.93 -5.83 -0.76
CA PRO A 91 10.31 -7.00 -1.58
C PRO A 91 9.37 -7.28 -2.75
N LEU A 92 8.10 -6.85 -2.67
CA LEU A 92 7.11 -7.00 -3.74
C LEU A 92 7.29 -5.98 -4.86
N THR A 93 8.00 -4.88 -4.61
CA THR A 93 8.18 -3.79 -5.59
C THR A 93 9.21 -4.11 -6.67
N HIS A 94 9.93 -5.21 -6.54
CA HIS A 94 11.02 -5.62 -7.44
C HIS A 94 10.60 -6.65 -8.52
N ALA A 95 9.31 -6.77 -8.80
CA ALA A 95 8.84 -7.61 -9.91
C ALA A 95 9.38 -7.10 -11.27
N PRO A 96 9.67 -7.98 -12.24
CA PRO A 96 10.31 -7.60 -13.51
C PRO A 96 9.59 -6.49 -14.30
N LEU A 97 8.25 -6.48 -14.28
CA LEU A 97 7.44 -5.41 -14.88
C LEU A 97 7.02 -4.36 -13.87
N GLY A 98 7.54 -4.43 -12.63
CA GLY A 98 7.33 -3.47 -11.57
C GLY A 98 6.15 -3.76 -10.66
N PHE A 99 5.80 -2.71 -9.92
CA PHE A 99 4.75 -2.71 -8.92
C PHE A 99 3.81 -1.54 -9.17
N PHE A 100 2.51 -1.79 -9.15
CA PHE A 100 1.49 -0.76 -9.22
C PHE A 100 0.66 -0.74 -7.96
N THR A 101 0.25 0.46 -7.57
CA THR A 101 -0.66 0.62 -6.46
C THR A 101 -1.63 1.77 -6.64
N VAL A 102 -2.68 1.70 -5.85
CA VAL A 102 -3.63 2.78 -5.60
C VAL A 102 -3.93 2.80 -4.11
N PRO A 103 -4.26 3.95 -3.52
CA PRO A 103 -4.69 3.99 -2.13
C PRO A 103 -6.07 3.33 -1.97
N GLY A 104 -6.25 2.64 -0.85
CA GLY A 104 -7.57 2.22 -0.38
C GLY A 104 -8.22 3.28 0.50
N ASN A 105 -9.42 3.00 0.99
CA ASN A 105 -10.14 3.94 1.85
C ASN A 105 -9.50 4.08 3.25
N HIS A 106 -8.83 3.06 3.74
CA HIS A 106 -8.09 3.12 5.00
C HIS A 106 -6.80 3.94 4.88
N ASP A 107 -6.17 3.96 3.73
CA ASP A 107 -4.96 4.75 3.46
C ASP A 107 -5.26 6.25 3.35
N LEU A 108 -6.51 6.59 3.01
CA LEU A 108 -7.03 7.96 2.92
C LEU A 108 -8.12 8.21 3.99
N TYR A 109 -7.97 7.61 5.16
CA TYR A 109 -9.02 7.48 6.17
C TYR A 109 -9.56 8.81 6.69
N LEU A 110 -8.72 9.81 6.83
CA LEU A 110 -9.10 11.13 7.30
C LEU A 110 -8.60 12.23 6.39
N ARG A 111 -9.26 13.38 6.50
CA ARG A 111 -8.95 14.56 5.71
C ARG A 111 -7.51 15.05 5.90
N ASP A 112 -6.97 14.98 7.11
CA ASP A 112 -5.58 15.35 7.42
C ASP A 112 -4.58 14.44 6.69
N THR A 113 -4.87 13.15 6.53
CA THR A 113 -4.07 12.20 5.75
C THR A 113 -4.01 12.62 4.28
N VAL A 114 -5.16 12.99 3.72
CA VAL A 114 -5.28 13.44 2.32
C VAL A 114 -4.58 14.77 2.10
N GLU A 115 -4.84 15.76 2.99
CA GLU A 115 -4.25 17.11 2.88
C GLU A 115 -2.73 17.11 3.05
N ALA A 116 -2.19 16.22 3.88
CA ALA A 116 -0.76 16.05 4.05
C ALA A 116 -0.10 15.27 2.88
N GLY A 117 -0.88 14.55 2.08
CA GLY A 117 -0.38 13.76 0.96
C GLY A 117 0.57 12.63 1.37
N TRP A 118 0.41 12.06 2.55
CA TRP A 118 1.33 11.04 3.07
C TRP A 118 1.40 9.81 2.16
N PHE A 119 0.28 9.37 1.61
CA PHE A 119 0.29 8.23 0.72
C PHE A 119 1.13 8.51 -0.54
N ASP A 120 0.95 9.68 -1.15
CA ASP A 120 1.71 10.09 -2.33
C ASP A 120 3.21 10.24 -2.05
N GLN A 121 3.58 10.69 -0.85
CA GLN A 121 4.99 10.80 -0.45
C GLN A 121 5.68 9.43 -0.43
N HIS A 122 5.01 8.37 0.03
CA HIS A 122 5.58 7.04 0.19
C HIS A 122 5.35 6.11 -1.01
N PHE A 123 4.22 6.25 -1.70
CA PHE A 123 3.78 5.35 -2.76
C PHE A 123 3.64 6.00 -4.14
N GLY A 124 3.76 7.32 -4.25
CA GLY A 124 3.52 8.07 -5.48
C GLY A 124 4.34 7.59 -6.67
N ALA A 125 5.55 7.11 -6.44
CA ALA A 125 6.38 6.54 -7.51
C ALA A 125 5.73 5.33 -8.22
N PHE A 126 4.87 4.60 -7.52
CA PHE A 126 4.19 3.40 -8.03
C PHE A 126 2.79 3.68 -8.62
N MET A 127 2.35 4.95 -8.56
CA MET A 127 1.05 5.40 -9.09
C MET A 127 1.17 6.18 -10.39
N ARG A 128 2.39 6.41 -10.88
CA ARG A 128 2.63 7.25 -12.07
C ARG A 128 2.24 6.53 -13.34
N THR A 129 1.63 7.28 -14.26
CA THR A 129 1.41 6.83 -15.63
C THR A 129 2.66 7.09 -16.50
N GLU A 130 2.96 6.15 -17.39
CA GLU A 130 3.98 6.29 -18.43
C GLU A 130 3.38 6.75 -19.78
N ILE A 131 2.06 6.89 -19.87
CA ILE A 131 1.34 7.32 -21.07
C ILE A 131 0.69 8.68 -20.77
N PRO A 132 1.39 9.80 -21.07
CA PRO A 132 0.97 11.13 -20.65
C PRO A 132 -0.41 11.55 -21.15
N GLU A 133 -0.84 11.08 -22.33
CA GLU A 133 -2.16 11.37 -22.93
C GLU A 133 -3.33 10.77 -22.14
N HIS A 134 -3.05 9.79 -21.26
CA HIS A 134 -4.04 9.18 -20.36
C HIS A 134 -3.93 9.70 -18.92
N ALA A 135 -2.99 10.61 -18.67
CA ALA A 135 -2.79 11.14 -17.33
C ALA A 135 -3.90 12.10 -16.93
N VAL A 136 -4.48 11.89 -15.75
CA VAL A 136 -5.28 12.88 -15.03
C VAL A 136 -4.37 13.50 -13.98
N ASP A 137 -4.22 14.82 -14.00
CA ASP A 137 -3.31 15.58 -13.13
C ASP A 137 -1.83 15.10 -13.19
N GLY A 138 -1.43 14.49 -14.32
CA GLY A 138 -0.06 14.04 -14.57
C GLY A 138 0.36 12.75 -13.87
N VAL A 139 -0.51 12.12 -13.09
CA VAL A 139 -0.17 10.98 -12.24
C VAL A 139 -1.10 9.78 -12.45
N TRP A 140 -2.38 10.00 -12.57
CA TRP A 140 -3.42 8.97 -12.58
C TRP A 140 -4.02 8.70 -13.96
N PRO A 141 -4.50 7.49 -14.22
CA PRO A 141 -4.22 6.22 -13.54
C PRO A 141 -2.80 5.70 -13.82
N PRO A 142 -2.25 4.78 -13.00
CA PRO A 142 -0.96 4.17 -13.32
C PRO A 142 -1.10 3.29 -14.56
N ILE A 143 -0.49 3.72 -15.64
CA ILE A 143 -0.50 3.03 -16.94
C ILE A 143 0.93 2.85 -17.40
N ARG A 144 1.30 1.65 -17.84
CA ARG A 144 2.58 1.38 -18.48
C ARG A 144 2.46 1.23 -19.98
N GLY A 145 3.41 1.82 -20.70
CA GLY A 145 3.61 1.58 -22.11
C GLY A 145 4.21 0.19 -22.38
N SER A 146 3.80 -0.46 -23.46
CA SER A 146 4.43 -1.70 -23.90
C SER A 146 5.88 -1.41 -24.33
N GLY A 147 6.84 -1.96 -23.58
CA GLY A 147 8.28 -1.82 -23.88
C GLY A 147 9.08 -0.96 -22.91
N SER A 148 8.45 -0.38 -21.88
CA SER A 148 9.18 0.22 -20.76
C SER A 148 9.73 -0.89 -19.87
N SER A 149 11.05 -1.04 -19.86
CA SER A 149 11.74 -1.76 -18.80
C SER A 149 11.96 -0.84 -17.61
N PRO A 150 11.92 -1.36 -16.36
CA PRO A 150 12.21 -0.55 -15.19
C PRO A 150 13.61 0.02 -15.19
#